data_07779b9c6e9a5bb2537e1f1f14e8949e
#
_entry.id   07779b9c6e9a5bb2537e1f1f14e8949e
#
_cell.length_a   1.000
_cell.length_b   1.000
_cell.length_c   1.000
_cell.angle_alpha   90.00
_cell.angle_beta   90.00
_cell.angle_gamma   90.00
#
_symmetry.space_group_name_H-M   'P 1'
#
loop_
_entity.id
_entity.type
_entity.pdbx_description
1 polymer ?
#
loop_
_entity_poly.entity_id
_entity_poly.type
_entity_poly.pdbx_seq_one_letter_code
_entity_poly.pdbx_strand_id
1 'polypeptide(L)' 'MDMTKQDQVAELKRRIRYNIEQRDYYKSREDDSENPAMWSELRSWYEGRVSAFNIAMMMIDPTQEEVQ' A
#
# COMPACT_ATOMS: atom_id res chain seq x y z
N MET A 1 -4.96 22.58 13.36
CA MET A 1 -6.30 22.01 13.12
C MET A 1 -6.21 20.50 13.11
N ASP A 2 -7.13 19.87 13.80
CA ASP A 2 -7.17 18.41 13.83
C ASP A 2 -7.72 17.86 12.51
N MET A 3 -7.17 16.76 12.05
CA MET A 3 -7.68 16.08 10.87
C MET A 3 -9.03 15.45 11.20
N THR A 4 -10.00 15.62 10.30
CA THR A 4 -11.27 14.92 10.39
C THR A 4 -11.06 13.44 10.06
N LYS A 5 -12.05 12.61 10.40
CA LYS A 5 -12.06 11.20 10.01
C LYS A 5 -11.91 11.04 8.49
N GLN A 6 -12.62 11.87 7.71
CA GLN A 6 -12.54 11.86 6.26
C GLN A 6 -11.15 12.23 5.76
N ASP A 7 -10.50 13.21 6.40
CA ASP A 7 -9.14 13.62 6.05
C ASP A 7 -8.13 12.50 6.30
N GLN A 8 -8.28 11.79 7.43
CA GLN A 8 -7.43 10.66 7.79
C GLN A 8 -7.59 9.52 6.78
N VAL A 9 -8.82 9.21 6.39
CA VAL A 9 -9.10 8.17 5.40
C VAL A 9 -8.50 8.56 4.04
N ALA A 10 -8.68 9.81 3.63
CA ALA A 10 -8.13 10.30 2.35
C ALA A 10 -6.60 10.21 2.31
N GLU A 11 -5.94 10.54 3.43
CA GLU A 11 -4.48 10.45 3.53
C GLU A 11 -4.02 9.01 3.43
N LEU A 12 -4.71 8.09 4.13
CA LEU A 12 -4.37 6.67 4.06
C LEU A 12 -4.58 6.10 2.66
N LYS A 13 -5.66 6.48 1.97
CA LYS A 13 -5.89 6.06 0.58
C LYS A 13 -4.75 6.51 -0.33
N ARG A 14 -4.25 7.73 -0.14
CA ARG A 14 -3.13 8.26 -0.91
C ARG A 14 -1.86 7.41 -0.70
N ARG A 15 -1.57 7.08 0.56
CA ARG A 15 -0.42 6.24 0.91
C ARG A 15 -0.56 4.83 0.38
N ILE A 16 -1.76 4.27 0.43
CA ILE A 16 -2.04 2.94 -0.12
C ILE A 16 -1.77 2.92 -1.62
N ARG A 17 -2.28 3.90 -2.36
CA ARG A 17 -2.08 3.99 -3.81
C ARG A 17 -0.60 4.11 -4.17
N TYR A 18 0.16 4.92 -3.44
CA TYR A 18 1.60 5.04 -3.64
C TYR A 18 2.29 3.69 -3.44
N ASN A 19 1.96 2.98 -2.36
CA ASN A 19 2.57 1.68 -2.08
C ASN A 19 2.16 0.63 -3.10
N ILE A 20 0.93 0.69 -3.63
CA ILE A 20 0.49 -0.20 -4.71
C ILE A 20 1.31 0.05 -5.98
N GLU A 21 1.55 1.31 -6.34
CA GLU A 21 2.37 1.66 -7.50
C GLU A 21 3.79 1.11 -7.35
N GLN A 22 4.39 1.26 -6.17
CA GLN A 22 5.72 0.74 -5.89
C GLN A 22 5.74 -0.78 -5.95
N ARG A 23 4.75 -1.45 -5.35
CA ARG A 23 4.61 -2.90 -5.40
C ARG A 23 4.56 -3.41 -6.84
N ASP A 24 3.73 -2.78 -7.65
CA ASP A 24 3.53 -3.18 -9.05
C ASP A 24 4.79 -2.95 -9.87
N TYR A 25 5.51 -1.87 -9.62
CA TYR A 25 6.80 -1.60 -10.24
C TYR A 25 7.81 -2.71 -9.94
N TYR A 26 7.97 -3.07 -8.67
CA TYR A 26 8.93 -4.10 -8.27
C TYR A 26 8.49 -5.49 -8.75
N LYS A 27 7.18 -5.75 -8.78
CA LYS A 27 6.65 -6.99 -9.33
C LYS A 27 7.00 -7.14 -10.81
N SER A 28 6.90 -6.06 -11.58
CA SER A 28 7.25 -6.09 -13.01
C SER A 28 8.75 -6.32 -13.23
N ARG A 29 9.58 -5.97 -12.26
CA ARG A 29 11.04 -6.14 -12.34
C ARG A 29 11.51 -7.54 -11.99
N GLU A 30 10.70 -8.33 -11.30
CA GLU A 30 11.09 -9.70 -10.90
C GLU A 30 11.45 -10.56 -12.11
N ASP A 31 10.71 -10.42 -13.21
CA ASP A 31 10.87 -11.25 -14.40
C ASP A 31 12.07 -10.85 -15.25
N ASP A 32 12.51 -9.59 -15.19
CA ASP A 32 13.54 -9.03 -16.06
C ASP A 32 14.89 -8.80 -15.35
N SER A 33 15.00 -9.19 -14.08
CA SER A 33 16.16 -8.85 -13.26
C SER A 33 17.14 -10.02 -13.16
N GLU A 34 18.44 -9.69 -13.05
CA GLU A 34 19.48 -10.65 -12.69
C GLU A 34 19.38 -11.08 -11.22
N ASN A 35 18.65 -10.32 -10.40
CA ASN A 35 18.47 -10.61 -8.98
C ASN A 35 16.99 -10.58 -8.59
N PRO A 36 16.21 -11.57 -9.03
CA PRO A 36 14.76 -11.57 -8.77
C PRO A 36 14.40 -11.62 -7.27
N ALA A 37 15.26 -12.22 -6.45
CA ALA A 37 15.01 -12.30 -5.00
C ALA A 37 14.94 -10.92 -4.36
N MET A 38 15.82 -9.99 -4.76
CA MET A 38 15.80 -8.61 -4.23
C MET A 38 14.50 -7.89 -4.58
N TRP A 39 14.06 -8.02 -5.84
CA TRP A 39 12.83 -7.39 -6.29
C TRP A 39 11.60 -8.00 -5.61
N SER A 40 11.62 -9.32 -5.39
CA SER A 40 10.56 -10.02 -4.68
C SER A 40 10.45 -9.55 -3.22
N GLU A 41 11.58 -9.35 -2.53
CA GLU A 41 11.58 -8.81 -1.16
C GLU A 41 10.99 -7.41 -1.10
N LEU A 42 11.39 -6.54 -2.04
CA LEU A 42 10.85 -5.18 -2.11
C LEU A 42 9.35 -5.19 -2.38
N ARG A 43 8.91 -6.03 -3.31
CA ARG A 43 7.47 -6.18 -3.59
C ARG A 43 6.70 -6.62 -2.34
N SER A 44 7.21 -7.62 -1.65
CA SER A 44 6.58 -8.13 -0.43
C SER A 44 6.51 -7.07 0.68
N TRP A 45 7.55 -6.26 0.80
CA TRP A 45 7.58 -5.17 1.77
C TRP A 45 6.46 -4.16 1.50
N TYR A 46 6.28 -3.77 0.23
CA TYR A 46 5.21 -2.85 -0.14
C TYR A 46 3.83 -3.47 -0.01
N GLU A 47 3.67 -4.76 -0.30
CA GLU A 47 2.42 -5.49 -0.06
C GLU A 47 2.04 -5.46 1.42
N GLY A 48 3.00 -5.64 2.30
CA GLY A 48 2.79 -5.54 3.74
C GLY A 48 2.31 -4.16 4.16
N ARG A 49 2.87 -3.11 3.57
CA ARG A 49 2.45 -1.74 3.84
C ARG A 49 1.03 -1.47 3.34
N VAL A 50 0.69 -1.97 2.14
CA VAL A 50 -0.67 -1.85 1.61
C VAL A 50 -1.68 -2.50 2.56
N SER A 51 -1.38 -3.71 3.02
CA SER A 51 -2.23 -4.43 3.96
C SER A 51 -2.39 -3.68 5.28
N ALA A 52 -1.28 -3.21 5.85
CA ALA A 52 -1.30 -2.50 7.14
C ALA A 52 -2.09 -1.19 7.05
N PHE A 53 -1.91 -0.42 5.98
CA PHE A 53 -2.65 0.83 5.81
C PHE A 53 -4.14 0.60 5.56
N ASN A 54 -4.50 -0.47 4.85
CA ASN A 54 -5.90 -0.84 4.67
C ASN A 54 -6.56 -1.21 6.00
N ILE A 55 -5.87 -1.97 6.83
CA ILE A 55 -6.35 -2.31 8.18
C ILE A 55 -6.55 -1.04 8.99
N ALA A 56 -5.57 -0.15 9.00
CA ALA A 56 -5.67 1.12 9.72
C ALA A 56 -6.85 1.96 9.24
N MET A 57 -7.06 2.04 7.94
CA MET A 57 -8.18 2.78 7.35
C MET A 57 -9.52 2.21 7.79
N MET A 58 -9.67 0.89 7.77
CA MET A 58 -10.90 0.23 8.18
C MET A 58 -11.15 0.31 9.68
N MET A 59 -10.11 0.47 10.49
CA MET A 59 -10.24 0.74 11.91
C MET A 59 -10.76 2.17 12.17
N ILE A 60 -10.37 3.12 11.35
CA ILE A 60 -10.86 4.49 11.43
C ILE A 60 -12.29 4.59 10.93
N ASP A 61 -12.58 3.91 9.82
CA ASP A 61 -13.91 3.91 9.21
C ASP A 61 -14.25 2.52 8.67
N PRO A 62 -15.02 1.72 9.46
CA PRO A 62 -15.37 0.35 9.06
C PRO A 62 -16.23 0.25 7.79
N THR A 63 -16.77 1.37 7.29
CA THR A 63 -17.54 1.37 6.04
C THR A 63 -16.66 1.42 4.80
N GLN A 64 -15.36 1.67 4.96
CA GLN A 64 -14.42 1.74 3.85
C GLN A 64 -14.10 0.33 3.33
N GLU A 65 -13.96 0.24 2.01
CA GLU A 65 -13.51 -0.98 1.36
C GLU A 65 -11.99 -0.96 1.21
N GLU A 66 -11.40 -2.14 1.16
CA GLU A 66 -9.97 -2.30 0.92
C GLU A 66 -9.58 -1.72 -0.43
N VAL A 67 -8.52 -0.91 -0.45
CA VAL A 67 -7.94 -0.37 -1.69
C VAL A 67 -6.93 -1.38 -2.24
N GLN A 68 -7.09 -1.72 -3.52
CA GLN A 68 -6.22 -2.68 -4.20
C GLN A 68 -5.67 -2.11 -5.51
#